data_7ef264b1323f6ccd57a3a248b4f0fc4e
#
_entry.id   7ef264b1323f6ccd57a3a248b4f0fc4e
#
_cell.length_a   1.000
_cell.length_b   1.000
_cell.length_c   1.000
_cell.angle_alpha   90.00
_cell.angle_beta   90.00
_cell.angle_gamma   90.00
#
_symmetry.space_group_name_H-M   'P 1'
#
loop_
_entity.id
_entity.type
_entity.pdbx_description
1 polymer ?
#
loop_
_entity_poly.entity_id
_entity_poly.type
_entity_poly.pdbx_seq_one_letter_code
_entity_poly.pdbx_strand_id
1 'polypeptide(L)'
;MAAIRLTRTHRILIGVVITGAVVIAGIGFAGSYAAVRDLAREKGFGEFSHVFPIGIDAGIVVLLALDLLLTWTRIPFPLLRQTAWLLTAATIAFNGAAAWPDPLGVGMHAVIPILFVVSVEAARHAIGRIADITADKHMESVRIARWLLAPVPTFRLWRRMKLWELRS
;
A
#
# COMPACT_ATOMS: atom_id res chain seq x y z
N MET A 1 -9.46 -16.77 22.93
CA MET A 1 -9.30 -15.59 22.05
C MET A 1 -10.51 -14.70 22.20
N ALA A 2 -10.36 -13.47 22.74
CA ALA A 2 -11.45 -12.51 22.82
C ALA A 2 -11.65 -11.92 21.42
N ALA A 3 -12.70 -12.33 20.73
CA ALA A 3 -13.10 -11.70 19.49
C ALA A 3 -13.41 -10.21 19.78
N ILE A 4 -12.72 -9.31 19.09
CA ILE A 4 -13.00 -7.87 19.20
C ILE A 4 -14.42 -7.66 18.70
N ARG A 5 -15.37 -7.49 19.65
CA ARG A 5 -16.76 -7.20 19.31
C ARG A 5 -16.84 -5.76 18.80
N LEU A 6 -16.96 -5.62 17.48
CA LEU A 6 -17.21 -4.33 16.86
C LEU A 6 -18.55 -3.77 17.35
N THR A 7 -18.52 -2.64 18.06
CA THR A 7 -19.71 -1.92 18.48
C THR A 7 -20.43 -1.33 17.26
N ARG A 8 -21.70 -0.93 17.41
CA ARG A 8 -22.47 -0.25 16.35
C ARG A 8 -21.73 0.99 15.84
N THR A 9 -21.12 1.76 16.75
CA THR A 9 -20.33 2.95 16.41
C THR A 9 -19.12 2.60 15.53
N HIS A 10 -18.37 1.54 15.88
CA HIS A 10 -17.23 1.10 15.05
C HIS A 10 -17.68 0.73 13.61
N ARG A 11 -18.81 0.02 13.47
CA ARG A 11 -19.33 -0.35 12.14
C ARG A 11 -19.76 0.87 11.31
N ILE A 12 -20.39 1.86 11.96
CA ILE A 12 -20.76 3.11 11.30
C ILE A 12 -19.51 3.87 10.84
N LEU A 13 -18.50 4.03 11.73
CA LEU A 13 -17.25 4.72 11.39
C LEU A 13 -16.51 4.01 10.24
N ILE A 14 -16.43 2.68 10.28
CA ILE A 14 -15.83 1.91 9.18
C ILE A 14 -16.59 2.15 7.87
N GLY A 15 -17.93 2.14 7.91
CA GLY A 15 -18.75 2.43 6.74
C GLY A 15 -18.49 3.84 6.17
N VAL A 16 -18.43 4.85 7.04
CA VAL A 16 -18.13 6.25 6.65
C VAL A 16 -16.75 6.35 6.00
N VAL A 17 -15.73 5.72 6.62
CA VAL A 17 -14.35 5.74 6.10
C VAL A 17 -14.27 5.06 4.73
N ILE A 18 -14.87 3.87 4.58
CA ILE A 18 -14.87 3.15 3.30
C ILE A 18 -15.59 3.96 2.22
N THR A 19 -16.79 4.48 2.52
CA THR A 19 -17.57 5.28 1.56
C THR A 19 -16.80 6.54 1.18
N GLY A 20 -16.23 7.25 2.15
CA GLY A 20 -15.41 8.43 1.89
C GLY A 20 -14.19 8.12 1.02
N ALA A 21 -13.48 7.03 1.30
CA ALA A 21 -12.34 6.57 0.50
C ALA A 21 -12.73 6.24 -0.95
N VAL A 22 -13.86 5.56 -1.16
CA VAL A 22 -14.37 5.25 -2.51
C VAL A 22 -14.76 6.52 -3.27
N VAL A 23 -15.42 7.47 -2.62
CA VAL A 23 -15.79 8.76 -3.23
C VAL A 23 -14.55 9.56 -3.61
N ILE A 24 -13.56 9.69 -2.70
CA ILE A 24 -12.31 10.40 -2.96
C ILE A 24 -11.54 9.72 -4.10
N ALA A 25 -11.45 8.41 -4.11
CA ALA A 25 -10.81 7.65 -5.17
C ALA A 25 -11.50 7.86 -6.52
N GLY A 26 -12.84 7.85 -6.56
CA GLY A 26 -13.61 8.09 -7.79
C GLY A 26 -13.41 9.51 -8.36
N ILE A 27 -13.45 10.54 -7.51
CA ILE A 27 -13.21 11.94 -7.92
C ILE A 27 -11.77 12.08 -8.39
N GLY A 28 -10.82 11.51 -7.65
CA GLY A 28 -9.40 11.54 -7.98
C GLY A 28 -9.11 10.88 -9.31
N PHE A 29 -9.66 9.68 -9.51
CA PHE A 29 -9.54 8.96 -10.77
C PHE A 29 -10.08 9.78 -11.96
N ALA A 30 -11.30 10.33 -11.85
CA ALA A 30 -11.91 11.09 -12.93
C ALA A 30 -11.08 12.34 -13.29
N GLY A 31 -10.62 13.10 -12.30
CA GLY A 31 -9.80 14.30 -12.52
C GLY A 31 -8.41 13.98 -13.07
N SER A 32 -7.73 12.99 -12.49
CA SER A 32 -6.42 12.52 -12.94
C SER A 32 -6.47 11.95 -14.35
N TYR A 33 -7.50 11.11 -14.64
CA TYR A 33 -7.69 10.53 -15.96
C TYR A 33 -7.76 11.59 -17.07
N ALA A 34 -8.59 12.62 -16.89
CA ALA A 34 -8.75 13.66 -17.89
C ALA A 34 -7.42 14.40 -18.14
N ALA A 35 -6.74 14.82 -17.08
CA ALA A 35 -5.49 15.56 -17.18
C ALA A 35 -4.37 14.73 -17.84
N VAL A 36 -4.16 13.48 -17.42
CA VAL A 36 -3.10 12.62 -17.95
C VAL A 36 -3.39 12.15 -19.37
N ARG A 37 -4.68 11.90 -19.71
CA ARG A 37 -5.10 11.57 -21.07
C ARG A 37 -4.76 12.72 -22.03
N ASP A 38 -5.09 13.95 -21.67
CA ASP A 38 -4.89 15.10 -22.53
C ASP A 38 -3.37 15.40 -22.70
N LEU A 39 -2.60 15.29 -21.63
CA LEU A 39 -1.14 15.36 -21.68
C LEU A 39 -0.56 14.26 -22.59
N ALA A 40 -1.00 13.00 -22.47
CA ALA A 40 -0.54 11.90 -23.29
C ALA A 40 -0.87 12.13 -24.78
N ARG A 41 -2.04 12.68 -25.08
CA ARG A 41 -2.43 13.06 -26.44
C ARG A 41 -1.49 14.12 -27.03
N GLU A 42 -1.16 15.16 -26.25
CA GLU A 42 -0.19 16.21 -26.66
C GLU A 42 1.22 15.65 -26.87
N LYS A 43 1.60 14.60 -26.13
CA LYS A 43 2.89 13.91 -26.26
C LYS A 43 2.93 12.87 -27.38
N GLY A 44 1.87 12.78 -28.20
CA GLY A 44 1.86 11.93 -29.40
C GLY A 44 1.42 10.48 -29.17
N PHE A 45 0.79 10.16 -28.04
CA PHE A 45 0.27 8.82 -27.76
C PHE A 45 -0.95 8.44 -28.63
N GLY A 46 -1.56 9.40 -29.35
CA GLY A 46 -2.70 9.16 -30.22
C GLY A 46 -3.87 8.49 -29.49
N GLU A 47 -4.45 7.46 -30.06
CA GLU A 47 -5.57 6.71 -29.45
C GLU A 47 -5.18 6.00 -28.16
N PHE A 48 -3.92 5.63 -27.98
CA PHE A 48 -3.43 5.01 -26.74
C PHE A 48 -3.54 5.94 -25.53
N SER A 49 -3.64 7.25 -25.73
CA SER A 49 -3.85 8.23 -24.66
C SER A 49 -5.09 7.94 -23.79
N HIS A 50 -6.12 7.30 -24.36
CA HIS A 50 -7.33 6.92 -23.62
C HIS A 50 -7.12 5.76 -22.65
N VAL A 51 -6.20 4.85 -22.97
CA VAL A 51 -5.95 3.63 -22.15
C VAL A 51 -4.79 3.83 -21.19
N PHE A 52 -3.87 4.72 -21.53
CA PHE A 52 -2.62 4.94 -20.78
C PHE A 52 -2.83 5.27 -19.31
N PRO A 53 -3.68 6.25 -18.92
CA PRO A 53 -3.90 6.53 -17.49
C PRO A 53 -4.55 5.36 -16.77
N ILE A 54 -5.53 4.70 -17.39
CA ILE A 54 -6.22 3.53 -16.83
C ILE A 54 -5.21 2.40 -16.57
N GLY A 55 -4.28 2.17 -17.51
CA GLY A 55 -3.26 1.15 -17.37
C GLY A 55 -2.32 1.38 -16.19
N ILE A 56 -1.93 2.64 -15.94
CA ILE A 56 -1.08 2.99 -14.80
C ILE A 56 -1.84 2.78 -13.49
N ASP A 57 -3.05 3.32 -13.37
CA ASP A 57 -3.85 3.23 -12.14
C ASP A 57 -4.25 1.78 -11.83
N ALA A 58 -4.67 1.01 -12.83
CA ALA A 58 -4.92 -0.41 -12.69
C ALA A 58 -3.64 -1.17 -12.28
N GLY A 59 -2.49 -0.82 -12.85
CA GLY A 59 -1.19 -1.38 -12.48
C GLY A 59 -0.86 -1.14 -11.00
N ILE A 60 -1.06 0.08 -10.50
CA ILE A 60 -0.87 0.42 -9.08
C ILE A 60 -1.77 -0.45 -8.20
N VAL A 61 -3.07 -0.54 -8.52
CA VAL A 61 -4.04 -1.34 -7.75
C VAL A 61 -3.65 -2.81 -7.72
N VAL A 62 -3.30 -3.39 -8.86
CA VAL A 62 -2.89 -4.80 -8.97
C VAL A 62 -1.61 -5.07 -8.16
N LEU A 63 -0.60 -4.19 -8.27
CA LEU A 63 0.65 -4.34 -7.53
C LEU A 63 0.44 -4.25 -6.02
N LEU A 64 -0.40 -3.31 -5.56
CA LEU A 64 -0.72 -3.17 -4.13
C LEU A 64 -1.56 -4.34 -3.62
N ALA A 65 -2.52 -4.83 -4.40
CA ALA A 65 -3.30 -6.01 -4.05
C ALA A 65 -2.43 -7.26 -3.95
N LEU A 66 -1.47 -7.42 -4.87
CA LEU A 66 -0.52 -8.52 -4.86
C LEU A 66 0.47 -8.41 -3.69
N ASP A 67 0.99 -7.20 -3.39
CA ASP A 67 1.83 -6.95 -2.22
C ASP A 67 1.10 -7.33 -0.92
N LEU A 68 -0.18 -6.98 -0.81
CA LEU A 68 -1.01 -7.33 0.32
C LEU A 68 -1.24 -8.84 0.43
N LEU A 69 -1.54 -9.52 -0.68
CA LEU A 69 -1.72 -10.97 -0.75
C LEU A 69 -0.44 -11.70 -0.33
N LEU A 70 0.71 -11.30 -0.87
CA LEU A 70 2.00 -11.89 -0.54
C LEU A 70 2.41 -11.61 0.91
N THR A 71 2.11 -10.42 1.42
CA THR A 71 2.31 -10.09 2.84
C THR A 71 1.47 -11.00 3.74
N TRP A 72 0.22 -11.25 3.37
CA TRP A 72 -0.67 -12.14 4.11
C TRP A 72 -0.19 -13.61 4.09
N THR A 73 0.32 -14.07 2.94
CA THR A 73 0.92 -15.41 2.81
C THR A 73 2.36 -15.50 3.33
N ARG A 74 2.90 -14.41 3.91
CA ARG A 74 4.27 -14.31 4.45
C ARG A 74 5.38 -14.53 3.43
N ILE A 75 5.13 -14.22 2.17
CA ILE A 75 6.12 -14.23 1.09
C ILE A 75 6.56 -12.79 0.86
N PRO A 76 7.73 -12.34 1.37
CA PRO A 76 8.17 -10.96 1.20
C PRO A 76 8.63 -10.73 -0.25
N PHE A 77 7.99 -9.76 -0.93
CA PHE A 77 8.39 -9.34 -2.26
C PHE A 77 8.39 -7.79 -2.38
N PRO A 78 9.41 -7.12 -1.83
CA PRO A 78 9.44 -5.66 -1.68
C PRO A 78 9.38 -4.90 -3.01
N LEU A 79 9.77 -5.51 -4.13
CA LEU A 79 9.73 -4.87 -5.46
C LEU A 79 8.33 -4.43 -5.87
N LEU A 80 7.28 -5.19 -5.52
CA LEU A 80 5.89 -4.82 -5.84
C LEU A 80 5.54 -3.45 -5.28
N ARG A 81 5.87 -3.24 -4.01
CA ARG A 81 5.62 -1.99 -3.33
C ARG A 81 6.46 -0.85 -3.88
N GLN A 82 7.73 -1.11 -4.15
CA GLN A 82 8.61 -0.09 -4.75
C GLN A 82 8.11 0.33 -6.12
N THR A 83 7.67 -0.62 -6.96
CA THR A 83 7.12 -0.34 -8.28
C THR A 83 5.79 0.42 -8.17
N ALA A 84 4.90 0.04 -7.25
CA ALA A 84 3.65 0.77 -7.01
C ALA A 84 3.92 2.22 -6.59
N TRP A 85 4.88 2.45 -5.69
CA TRP A 85 5.30 3.79 -5.29
C TRP A 85 5.87 4.61 -6.44
N LEU A 86 6.66 3.98 -7.30
CA LEU A 86 7.26 4.63 -8.47
C LEU A 86 6.19 5.03 -9.50
N LEU A 87 5.23 4.15 -9.77
CA LEU A 87 4.07 4.47 -10.62
C LEU A 87 3.21 5.59 -10.02
N THR A 88 3.01 5.58 -8.71
CA THR A 88 2.28 6.64 -8.02
C THR A 88 3.00 7.99 -8.14
N ALA A 89 4.31 8.02 -7.95
CA ALA A 89 5.11 9.22 -8.14
C ALA A 89 5.03 9.72 -9.59
N ALA A 90 5.04 8.80 -10.57
CA ALA A 90 4.85 9.14 -11.98
C ALA A 90 3.45 9.73 -12.24
N THR A 91 2.40 9.16 -11.64
CA THR A 91 1.04 9.71 -11.75
C THR A 91 0.95 11.13 -11.20
N ILE A 92 1.56 11.39 -10.03
CA ILE A 92 1.63 12.74 -9.44
C ILE A 92 2.37 13.70 -10.39
N ALA A 93 3.50 13.26 -10.94
CA ALA A 93 4.30 14.06 -11.88
C ALA A 93 3.54 14.36 -13.17
N PHE A 94 2.81 13.40 -13.75
CA PHE A 94 2.00 13.62 -14.95
C PHE A 94 0.83 14.57 -14.69
N ASN A 95 0.15 14.43 -13.55
CA ASN A 95 -0.90 15.35 -13.15
C ASN A 95 -0.37 16.77 -12.97
N GLY A 96 0.78 16.94 -12.32
CA GLY A 96 1.44 18.24 -12.19
C GLY A 96 1.89 18.81 -13.55
N ALA A 97 2.46 17.96 -14.42
CA ALA A 97 2.88 18.37 -15.75
C ALA A 97 1.72 18.83 -16.64
N ALA A 98 0.54 18.24 -16.49
CA ALA A 98 -0.67 18.62 -17.23
C ALA A 98 -1.13 20.07 -16.90
N ALA A 99 -0.82 20.56 -15.70
CA ALA A 99 -1.16 21.92 -15.26
C ALA A 99 -0.02 22.94 -15.45
N TRP A 100 1.16 22.50 -15.91
CA TRP A 100 2.31 23.39 -16.12
C TRP A 100 2.02 24.40 -17.26
N PRO A 101 2.36 25.73 -17.16
CA PRO A 101 3.26 26.33 -16.14
C PRO A 101 2.55 27.00 -14.94
N ASP A 102 1.27 26.72 -14.66
CA ASP A 102 0.56 27.31 -13.52
C ASP A 102 0.91 26.61 -12.20
N PRO A 103 1.65 27.25 -11.26
CA PRO A 103 2.05 26.60 -10.00
C PRO A 103 0.86 26.22 -9.11
N LEU A 104 -0.22 27.00 -9.13
CA LEU A 104 -1.42 26.73 -8.36
C LEU A 104 -2.16 25.52 -8.95
N GLY A 105 -2.31 25.48 -10.26
CA GLY A 105 -2.86 24.35 -10.99
C GLY A 105 -2.06 23.06 -10.72
N VAL A 106 -0.73 23.11 -10.76
CA VAL A 106 0.15 21.99 -10.41
C VAL A 106 -0.16 21.47 -8.99
N GLY A 107 -0.27 22.39 -8.01
CA GLY A 107 -0.62 22.03 -6.63
C GLY A 107 -2.00 21.36 -6.54
N MET A 108 -3.03 21.91 -7.21
CA MET A 108 -4.38 21.37 -7.22
C MET A 108 -4.44 19.96 -7.84
N HIS A 109 -3.74 19.73 -8.95
CA HIS A 109 -3.68 18.44 -9.61
C HIS A 109 -2.89 17.39 -8.80
N ALA A 110 -1.91 17.80 -7.99
CA ALA A 110 -1.12 16.89 -7.16
C ALA A 110 -1.84 16.44 -5.88
N VAL A 111 -2.75 17.25 -5.33
CA VAL A 111 -3.42 16.98 -4.04
C VAL A 111 -4.19 15.67 -4.07
N ILE A 112 -4.94 15.39 -5.15
CA ILE A 112 -5.81 14.22 -5.20
C ILE A 112 -5.03 12.90 -5.24
N PRO A 113 -4.00 12.73 -6.11
CA PRO A 113 -3.14 11.56 -6.06
C PRO A 113 -2.46 11.38 -4.69
N ILE A 114 -2.04 12.45 -4.04
CA ILE A 114 -1.43 12.39 -2.70
C ILE A 114 -2.43 11.87 -1.66
N LEU A 115 -3.67 12.38 -1.67
CA LEU A 115 -4.74 11.88 -0.77
C LEU A 115 -5.02 10.39 -1.00
N PHE A 116 -5.03 9.95 -2.25
CA PHE A 116 -5.20 8.54 -2.59
C PHE A 116 -4.08 7.69 -1.98
N VAL A 117 -2.82 8.09 -2.14
CA VAL A 117 -1.65 7.41 -1.57
C VAL A 117 -1.76 7.28 -0.06
N VAL A 118 -2.05 8.39 0.63
CA VAL A 118 -2.19 8.41 2.11
C VAL A 118 -3.31 7.46 2.55
N SER A 119 -4.44 7.46 1.83
CA SER A 119 -5.59 6.58 2.13
C SER A 119 -5.24 5.10 1.95
N VAL A 120 -4.55 4.75 0.87
CA VAL A 120 -4.10 3.37 0.59
C VAL A 120 -3.07 2.91 1.64
N GLU A 121 -2.10 3.75 2.00
CA GLU A 121 -1.09 3.39 2.99
C GLU A 121 -1.71 3.24 4.40
N ALA A 122 -2.68 4.08 4.75
CA ALA A 122 -3.44 3.95 5.99
C ALA A 122 -4.24 2.63 6.03
N ALA A 123 -4.93 2.28 4.94
CA ALA A 123 -5.66 1.03 4.82
C ALA A 123 -4.72 -0.18 4.92
N ARG A 124 -3.60 -0.14 4.24
CA ARG A 124 -2.56 -1.17 4.28
C ARG A 124 -1.99 -1.35 5.69
N HIS A 125 -1.69 -0.24 6.38
CA HIS A 125 -1.21 -0.28 7.75
C HIS A 125 -2.23 -0.94 8.69
N ALA A 126 -3.51 -0.60 8.55
CA ALA A 126 -4.60 -1.20 9.32
C ALA A 126 -4.72 -2.71 9.07
N ILE A 127 -4.67 -3.15 7.80
CA ILE A 127 -4.75 -4.56 7.42
C ILE A 127 -3.53 -5.33 7.92
N GLY A 128 -2.32 -4.77 7.81
CA GLY A 128 -1.11 -5.37 8.35
C GLY A 128 -1.20 -5.59 9.86
N ARG A 129 -1.71 -4.62 10.60
CA ARG A 129 -1.94 -4.75 12.06
C ARG A 129 -2.96 -5.82 12.40
N ILE A 130 -4.04 -5.93 11.63
CA ILE A 130 -5.04 -6.99 11.83
C ILE A 130 -4.43 -8.37 11.54
N ALA A 131 -3.64 -8.50 10.47
CA ALA A 131 -2.94 -9.73 10.14
C ALA A 131 -1.93 -10.15 11.23
N ASP A 132 -1.19 -9.18 11.81
CA ASP A 132 -0.26 -9.44 12.92
C ASP A 132 -0.98 -9.89 14.20
N ILE A 133 -2.18 -9.36 14.47
CA ILE A 133 -2.98 -9.73 15.65
C ILE A 133 -3.60 -11.12 15.47
N THR A 134 -3.99 -11.48 14.24
CA THR A 134 -4.59 -12.79 13.91
C THR A 134 -3.56 -13.88 13.67
N ALA A 135 -2.33 -13.52 13.33
CA ALA A 135 -1.25 -14.47 13.18
C ALA A 135 -0.82 -14.99 14.57
N ASP A 136 -0.85 -16.30 14.77
CA ASP A 136 -0.18 -16.93 15.91
C ASP A 136 1.26 -16.41 15.95
N LYS A 137 1.68 -15.88 17.11
CA LYS A 137 3.04 -15.36 17.31
C LYS A 137 4.04 -16.50 17.10
N HIS A 138 4.46 -16.69 15.85
CA HIS A 138 5.67 -17.44 15.58
C HIS A 138 6.82 -16.73 16.30
N MET A 139 7.56 -17.46 17.11
CA MET A 139 8.65 -16.88 17.91
C MET A 139 9.64 -16.18 16.97
N GLU A 140 9.85 -14.88 17.18
CA GLU A 140 10.83 -14.10 16.42
C GLU A 140 12.20 -14.78 16.48
N SER A 141 12.86 -14.90 15.32
CA SER A 141 14.23 -15.42 15.27
C SER A 141 15.16 -14.55 16.11
N VAL A 142 16.12 -15.18 16.76
CA VAL A 142 17.08 -14.49 17.62
C VAL A 142 17.90 -13.49 16.80
N ARG A 143 17.91 -12.21 17.20
CA ARG A 143 18.60 -11.12 16.49
C ARG A 143 20.11 -11.44 16.35
N ILE A 144 20.67 -11.18 15.18
CA ILE A 144 22.09 -11.41 14.85
C ILE A 144 23.04 -10.75 15.87
N ALA A 145 22.70 -9.55 16.36
CA ALA A 145 23.48 -8.87 17.40
C ALA A 145 23.62 -9.72 18.69
N ARG A 146 22.62 -10.52 19.05
CA ARG A 146 22.69 -11.40 20.22
C ARG A 146 23.61 -12.61 19.99
N TRP A 147 23.73 -13.08 18.74
CA TRP A 147 24.69 -14.12 18.39
C TRP A 147 26.12 -13.63 18.49
N LEU A 148 26.39 -12.36 18.15
CA LEU A 148 27.70 -11.76 18.25
C LEU A 148 28.13 -11.47 19.72
N LEU A 149 27.18 -10.98 20.54
CA LEU A 149 27.46 -10.55 21.90
C LEU A 149 27.43 -11.69 22.95
N ALA A 150 26.65 -12.73 22.71
CA ALA A 150 26.51 -13.85 23.65
C ALA A 150 26.22 -15.16 22.90
N PRO A 151 27.20 -15.77 22.19
CA PRO A 151 26.94 -16.92 21.31
C PRO A 151 26.45 -18.16 22.05
N VAL A 152 27.03 -18.52 23.19
CA VAL A 152 26.67 -19.73 23.94
C VAL A 152 25.22 -19.67 24.54
N PRO A 153 24.84 -18.61 25.26
CA PRO A 153 23.46 -18.47 25.73
C PRO A 153 22.45 -18.39 24.59
N THR A 154 22.83 -17.74 23.47
CA THR A 154 21.98 -17.59 22.30
C THR A 154 21.74 -18.92 21.60
N PHE A 155 22.77 -19.75 21.46
CA PHE A 155 22.64 -21.12 20.94
C PHE A 155 21.73 -21.99 21.80
N ARG A 156 21.87 -21.93 23.13
CA ARG A 156 20.98 -22.66 24.06
C ARG A 156 19.53 -22.24 23.93
N LEU A 157 19.30 -20.93 23.81
CA LEU A 157 17.95 -20.38 23.59
C LEU A 157 17.39 -20.80 22.26
N TRP A 158 18.16 -20.66 21.17
CA TRP A 158 17.76 -21.07 19.82
C TRP A 158 17.44 -22.57 19.76
N ARG A 159 18.29 -23.42 20.37
CA ARG A 159 18.02 -24.86 20.46
C ARG A 159 16.74 -25.18 21.20
N ARG A 160 16.46 -24.48 22.31
CA ARG A 160 15.18 -24.63 23.04
C ARG A 160 13.99 -24.23 22.16
N MET A 161 14.07 -23.10 21.50
CA MET A 161 13.01 -22.63 20.58
C MET A 161 12.72 -23.69 19.50
N LYS A 162 13.75 -24.23 18.85
CA LYS A 162 13.60 -25.27 17.82
C LYS A 162 13.00 -26.58 18.37
N LEU A 163 13.38 -26.97 19.56
CA LEU A 163 12.81 -28.17 20.20
C LEU A 163 11.35 -27.99 20.60
N TRP A 164 10.91 -26.74 20.90
CA TRP A 164 9.51 -26.44 21.17
C TRP A 164 8.69 -26.39 19.88
N GLU A 165 9.19 -25.82 18.79
CA GLU A 165 8.53 -25.82 17.48
C GLU A 165 8.27 -27.25 16.95
N LEU A 166 9.12 -28.21 17.29
CA LEU A 166 8.97 -29.62 16.89
C LEU A 166 7.95 -30.40 17.73
N ARG A 167 7.44 -29.82 18.82
CA ARG A 167 6.47 -30.44 19.75
C ARG A 167 5.05 -29.86 19.66
N SER A 168 4.87 -28.79 18.91
CA SER A 168 3.56 -28.16 18.62
C SER A 168 3.07 -28.54 17.23
#